data_86af87ff52e81d42c826263bd5dc01db
#
_entry.id   86af87ff52e81d42c826263bd5dc01db
#
_cell.length_a   1.000
_cell.length_b   1.000
_cell.length_c   1.000
_cell.angle_alpha   90.00
_cell.angle_beta   90.00
_cell.angle_gamma   90.00
#
_symmetry.space_group_name_H-M   'P 1'
#
loop_
_entity.id
_entity.type
_entity.pdbx_description
1 polymer ?
#
loop_
_entity_poly.entity_id
_entity_poly.type
_entity_poly.pdbx_seq_one_letter_code
_entity_poly.pdbx_strand_id
1 'polypeptide(L)'
;MPLSPYAVTKYVNELYAHVFGSLYGMELIGLRYFNVFGRRQDSNGAYAAAIPKFILALMNYKAPIIHGDGTQTRDFTYIDNVIQANELAATTTNKDACNQVYNVAFGEETVLIDLIHKLRELLAKHDPKIKD
;
A
#
# COMPACT_ATOMS: atom_id res chain seq x y z
N MET A 1 2.93 -0.47 19.52
CA MET A 1 1.47 -0.48 19.85
C MET A 1 0.70 0.19 18.72
N PRO A 2 -0.52 -0.29 18.38
CA PRO A 2 -1.38 0.37 17.39
C PRO A 2 -1.73 1.81 17.81
N LEU A 3 -1.71 2.76 16.86
CA LEU A 3 -1.96 4.18 17.11
C LEU A 3 -3.35 4.65 16.62
N SER A 4 -4.17 3.76 16.08
CA SER A 4 -5.52 4.07 15.62
C SER A 4 -6.46 2.86 15.77
N PRO A 5 -7.80 3.07 15.81
CA PRO A 5 -8.77 1.96 15.82
C PRO A 5 -8.58 0.99 14.65
N TYR A 6 -8.30 1.52 13.45
CA TYR A 6 -7.98 0.69 12.29
C TYR A 6 -6.74 -0.18 12.52
N ALA A 7 -5.67 0.38 13.05
CA ALA A 7 -4.46 -0.38 13.36
C ALA A 7 -4.71 -1.48 14.40
N VAL A 8 -5.61 -1.25 15.38
CA VAL A 8 -6.03 -2.28 16.33
C VAL A 8 -6.69 -3.44 15.60
N THR A 9 -7.64 -3.18 14.68
CA THR A 9 -8.31 -4.26 13.94
C THR A 9 -7.34 -5.11 13.12
N LYS A 10 -6.30 -4.49 12.55
CA LYS A 10 -5.27 -5.22 11.81
C LYS A 10 -4.36 -6.04 12.73
N TYR A 11 -4.00 -5.49 13.88
CA TYR A 11 -3.20 -6.21 14.88
C TYR A 11 -3.93 -7.42 15.46
N VAL A 12 -5.25 -7.32 15.65
CA VAL A 12 -6.07 -8.45 16.09
C VAL A 12 -5.98 -9.64 15.12
N ASN A 13 -5.90 -9.41 13.80
CA ASN A 13 -5.73 -10.50 12.83
C ASN A 13 -4.41 -11.28 13.08
N GLU A 14 -3.34 -10.60 13.44
CA GLU A 14 -2.06 -11.25 13.77
C GLU A 14 -2.15 -12.06 15.06
N LEU A 15 -2.86 -11.54 16.08
CA LEU A 15 -3.10 -12.29 17.31
C LEU A 15 -3.92 -13.55 17.05
N TYR A 16 -4.98 -13.47 16.24
CA TYR A 16 -5.73 -14.65 15.83
C TYR A 16 -4.87 -15.66 15.08
N ALA A 17 -4.06 -15.22 14.12
CA ALA A 17 -3.15 -16.09 13.39
C ALA A 17 -2.21 -16.84 14.34
N HIS A 18 -1.63 -16.15 15.32
CA HIS A 18 -0.77 -16.77 16.33
C HIS A 18 -1.52 -17.83 17.16
N VAL A 19 -2.73 -17.52 17.63
CA VAL A 19 -3.56 -18.45 18.42
C VAL A 19 -3.94 -19.67 17.58
N PHE A 20 -4.40 -19.49 16.34
CA PHE A 20 -4.77 -20.60 15.45
C PHE A 20 -3.58 -21.48 15.07
N GLY A 21 -2.42 -20.87 14.82
CA GLY A 21 -1.18 -21.60 14.61
C GLY A 21 -0.84 -22.49 15.81
N SER A 22 -0.91 -21.94 17.04
CA SER A 22 -0.55 -22.63 18.26
C SER A 22 -1.54 -23.74 18.65
N LEU A 23 -2.86 -23.48 18.53
CA LEU A 23 -3.89 -24.41 19.00
C LEU A 23 -4.24 -25.51 17.98
N TYR A 24 -4.19 -25.18 16.70
CA TYR A 24 -4.64 -26.07 15.64
C TYR A 24 -3.53 -26.55 14.71
N GLY A 25 -2.28 -26.18 14.98
CA GLY A 25 -1.12 -26.56 14.15
C GLY A 25 -1.20 -25.99 12.72
N MET A 26 -1.89 -24.86 12.54
CA MET A 26 -1.98 -24.21 11.22
C MET A 26 -0.66 -23.52 10.87
N GLU A 27 -0.22 -23.71 9.64
CA GLU A 27 0.93 -22.99 9.08
C GLU A 27 0.43 -21.69 8.46
N LEU A 28 0.72 -20.56 9.10
CA LEU A 28 0.20 -19.25 8.72
C LEU A 28 1.36 -18.28 8.42
N ILE A 29 1.18 -17.46 7.40
CA ILE A 29 2.10 -16.36 7.08
C ILE A 29 1.30 -15.06 7.03
N GLY A 30 1.64 -14.13 7.91
CA GLY A 30 1.07 -12.80 7.93
C GLY A 30 1.82 -11.85 7.00
N LEU A 31 1.11 -11.10 6.15
CA LEU A 31 1.70 -10.11 5.24
C LEU A 31 1.14 -8.72 5.58
N ARG A 32 2.02 -7.79 5.98
CA ARG A 32 1.68 -6.38 6.22
C ARG A 32 2.01 -5.58 4.97
N TYR A 33 0.99 -5.22 4.20
CA TYR A 33 1.18 -4.41 2.99
C TYR A 33 1.35 -2.94 3.35
N PHE A 34 2.40 -2.33 2.79
CA PHE A 34 2.57 -0.89 2.79
C PHE A 34 1.78 -0.28 1.62
N ASN A 35 1.68 1.02 1.52
CA ASN A 35 0.79 1.75 0.61
C ASN A 35 0.73 1.16 -0.81
N VAL A 36 -0.11 0.15 -1.00
CA VAL A 36 -0.24 -0.56 -2.28
C VAL A 36 -0.87 0.35 -3.32
N PHE A 37 -0.30 0.34 -4.52
CA PHE A 37 -0.85 1.02 -5.69
C PHE A 37 -0.75 0.15 -6.93
N GLY A 38 -1.57 0.43 -7.94
CA GLY A 38 -1.51 -0.30 -9.19
C GLY A 38 -2.76 -0.16 -10.03
N ARG A 39 -2.78 -0.91 -11.13
CA ARG A 39 -3.89 -0.96 -12.08
C ARG A 39 -5.19 -1.36 -11.38
N ARG A 40 -6.31 -0.79 -11.81
CA ARG A 40 -7.68 -1.09 -11.34
C ARG A 40 -7.94 -0.67 -9.88
N GLN A 41 -7.06 0.12 -9.27
CA GLN A 41 -7.33 0.64 -7.93
C GLN A 41 -8.47 1.68 -7.99
N ASP A 42 -9.49 1.49 -7.14
CA ASP A 42 -10.63 2.41 -7.07
C ASP A 42 -10.20 3.78 -6.53
N SER A 43 -10.52 4.85 -7.28
CA SER A 43 -10.26 6.23 -6.88
C SER A 43 -11.38 6.84 -6.04
N ASN A 44 -12.58 6.21 -5.99
CA ASN A 44 -13.79 6.77 -5.40
C ASN A 44 -14.16 6.18 -4.03
N GLY A 45 -13.47 5.14 -3.58
CA GLY A 45 -13.73 4.50 -2.29
C GLY A 45 -13.48 5.45 -1.11
N ALA A 46 -14.22 5.28 -0.01
CA ALA A 46 -14.06 6.05 1.23
C ALA A 46 -12.60 6.00 1.77
N TYR A 47 -11.88 4.93 1.45
CA TYR A 47 -10.47 4.71 1.78
C TYR A 47 -9.57 4.73 0.54
N ALA A 48 -9.98 5.43 -0.53
CA ALA A 48 -9.18 5.51 -1.74
C ALA A 48 -7.78 6.06 -1.45
N ALA A 49 -6.77 5.36 -1.92
CA ALA A 49 -5.36 5.67 -1.69
C ALA A 49 -4.94 6.99 -2.37
N ALA A 50 -3.82 7.56 -1.96
CA ALA A 50 -3.34 8.86 -2.45
C ALA A 50 -3.11 8.87 -3.97
N ILE A 51 -2.40 7.87 -4.52
CA ILE A 51 -2.05 7.84 -5.95
C ILE A 51 -3.28 7.92 -6.86
N PRO A 52 -4.33 7.07 -6.76
CA PRO A 52 -5.48 7.18 -7.63
C PRO A 52 -6.25 8.50 -7.46
N LYS A 53 -6.31 9.06 -6.26
CA LYS A 53 -6.93 10.38 -6.02
C LYS A 53 -6.14 11.51 -6.68
N PHE A 54 -4.81 11.47 -6.61
CA PHE A 54 -3.96 12.48 -7.25
C PHE A 54 -4.05 12.40 -8.77
N ILE A 55 -4.01 11.20 -9.33
CA ILE A 55 -4.20 10.98 -10.78
C ILE A 55 -5.56 11.53 -11.23
N LEU A 56 -6.64 11.18 -10.52
CA LEU A 56 -7.99 11.66 -10.87
C LEU A 56 -8.10 13.17 -10.81
N ALA A 57 -7.51 13.82 -9.78
CA ALA A 57 -7.49 15.27 -9.67
C ALA A 57 -6.76 15.91 -10.86
N LEU A 58 -5.55 15.46 -11.16
CA LEU A 58 -4.74 15.96 -12.27
C LEU A 58 -5.43 15.78 -13.64
N MET A 59 -6.05 14.61 -13.88
CA MET A 59 -6.81 14.37 -15.10
C MET A 59 -8.06 15.25 -15.26
N ASN A 60 -8.57 15.77 -14.15
CA ASN A 60 -9.67 16.75 -14.13
C ASN A 60 -9.17 18.20 -14.06
N TYR A 61 -7.90 18.45 -14.33
CA TYR A 61 -7.25 19.78 -14.24
C TYR A 61 -7.45 20.46 -12.88
N LYS A 62 -7.44 19.69 -11.81
CA LYS A 62 -7.60 20.16 -10.44
C LYS A 62 -6.34 19.89 -9.65
N ALA A 63 -6.00 20.79 -8.74
CA ALA A 63 -4.91 20.56 -7.80
C ALA A 63 -5.24 19.36 -6.89
N PRO A 64 -4.34 18.39 -6.73
CA PRO A 64 -4.50 17.33 -5.74
C PRO A 64 -4.55 17.89 -4.32
N ILE A 65 -5.43 17.36 -3.49
CA ILE A 65 -5.55 17.76 -2.08
C ILE A 65 -4.55 16.94 -1.25
N ILE A 66 -3.63 17.63 -0.59
CA ILE A 66 -2.70 17.04 0.38
C ILE A 66 -3.19 17.42 1.78
N HIS A 67 -3.29 16.43 2.66
CA HIS A 67 -3.53 16.68 4.07
C HIS A 67 -2.19 16.90 4.77
N GLY A 68 -1.97 18.14 5.23
CA GLY A 68 -0.69 18.60 5.79
C GLY A 68 0.14 19.42 4.80
N ASP A 69 1.45 19.50 5.03
CA ASP A 69 2.39 20.32 4.25
C ASP A 69 2.98 19.62 3.00
N GLY A 70 2.67 18.34 2.81
CA GLY A 70 3.18 17.54 1.69
C GLY A 70 4.58 16.95 1.88
N THR A 71 5.22 17.22 3.02
CA THR A 71 6.56 16.69 3.34
C THR A 71 6.49 15.25 3.88
N GLN A 72 5.29 14.75 4.17
CA GLN A 72 5.11 13.39 4.65
C GLN A 72 5.64 12.39 3.63
N THR A 73 6.36 11.40 4.12
CA THR A 73 6.84 10.27 3.31
C THR A 73 5.91 9.07 3.37
N ARG A 74 5.92 8.27 2.32
CA ARG A 74 5.25 6.96 2.24
C ARG A 74 6.12 6.00 1.46
N ASP A 75 6.10 4.75 1.89
CA ASP A 75 6.59 3.65 1.08
C ASP A 75 5.44 3.15 0.20
N PHE A 76 5.60 3.25 -1.11
CA PHE A 76 4.61 2.81 -2.09
C PHE A 76 5.03 1.49 -2.72
N THR A 77 4.19 0.48 -2.58
CA THR A 77 4.45 -0.87 -3.08
C THR A 77 3.55 -1.17 -4.28
N TYR A 78 4.15 -1.50 -5.42
CA TYR A 78 3.39 -1.83 -6.62
C TYR A 78 2.67 -3.18 -6.47
N ILE A 79 1.46 -3.28 -7.03
CA ILE A 79 0.57 -4.44 -6.86
C ILE A 79 1.22 -5.75 -7.28
N ASP A 80 2.07 -5.77 -8.32
CA ASP A 80 2.70 -7.01 -8.77
C ASP A 80 3.69 -7.55 -7.72
N ASN A 81 4.36 -6.68 -6.95
CA ASN A 81 5.20 -7.09 -5.82
C ASN A 81 4.37 -7.70 -4.68
N VAL A 82 3.16 -7.17 -4.45
CA VAL A 82 2.23 -7.73 -3.46
C VAL A 82 1.74 -9.11 -3.90
N ILE A 83 1.41 -9.27 -5.18
CA ILE A 83 1.00 -10.57 -5.75
C ILE A 83 2.14 -11.58 -5.59
N GLN A 84 3.35 -11.21 -5.96
CA GLN A 84 4.53 -12.07 -5.79
C GLN A 84 4.74 -12.49 -4.33
N ALA A 85 4.59 -11.56 -3.39
CA ALA A 85 4.73 -11.89 -1.96
C ALA A 85 3.66 -12.89 -1.50
N ASN A 86 2.42 -12.78 -2.01
CA ASN A 86 1.36 -13.75 -1.72
C ASN A 86 1.65 -15.13 -2.34
N GLU A 87 2.12 -15.17 -3.58
CA GLU A 87 2.50 -16.43 -4.24
C GLU A 87 3.63 -17.14 -3.50
N LEU A 88 4.67 -16.38 -3.10
CA LEU A 88 5.77 -16.92 -2.31
C LEU A 88 5.30 -17.44 -0.94
N ALA A 89 4.43 -16.71 -0.26
CA ALA A 89 3.86 -17.15 1.01
C ALA A 89 3.01 -18.41 0.87
N ALA A 90 2.23 -18.52 -0.21
CA ALA A 90 1.34 -19.66 -0.45
C ALA A 90 2.09 -20.92 -0.92
N THR A 91 3.26 -20.78 -1.53
CA THR A 91 4.00 -21.89 -2.15
C THR A 91 5.27 -22.28 -1.44
N THR A 92 5.65 -21.53 -0.39
CA THR A 92 6.89 -21.83 0.35
C THR A 92 6.84 -23.22 1.01
N THR A 93 7.93 -23.92 0.90
CA THR A 93 8.16 -25.19 1.63
C THR A 93 9.04 -25.01 2.86
N ASN A 94 9.52 -23.78 3.09
CA ASN A 94 10.34 -23.46 4.25
C ASN A 94 9.47 -23.32 5.51
N LYS A 95 9.56 -24.28 6.41
CA LYS A 95 8.80 -24.29 7.67
C LYS A 95 9.17 -23.12 8.61
N ASP A 96 10.39 -22.62 8.53
CA ASP A 96 10.84 -21.48 9.35
C ASP A 96 10.17 -20.17 8.90
N ALA A 97 9.63 -20.11 7.68
CA ALA A 97 8.85 -18.98 7.19
C ALA A 97 7.41 -18.97 7.73
N CYS A 98 6.91 -20.10 8.25
CA CYS A 98 5.56 -20.19 8.79
C CYS A 98 5.44 -19.60 10.19
N ASN A 99 4.24 -19.18 10.55
CA ASN A 99 3.90 -18.56 11.83
C ASN A 99 4.69 -17.27 12.12
N GLN A 100 5.05 -16.58 11.03
CA GLN A 100 5.76 -15.30 11.03
C GLN A 100 4.93 -14.21 10.36
N VAL A 101 5.29 -12.95 10.63
CA VAL A 101 4.68 -11.78 9.99
C VAL A 101 5.76 -11.00 9.24
N TYR A 102 5.51 -10.72 7.96
CA TYR A 102 6.44 -10.04 7.06
C TYR A 102 5.89 -8.70 6.59
N ASN A 103 6.72 -7.68 6.58
CA ASN A 103 6.40 -6.42 5.92
C ASN A 103 6.60 -6.58 4.40
N VAL A 104 5.58 -6.19 3.63
CA VAL A 104 5.63 -6.15 2.16
C VAL A 104 5.69 -4.68 1.76
N ALA A 105 6.90 -4.19 1.61
CA ALA A 105 7.26 -2.81 1.32
C ALA A 105 8.31 -2.77 0.21
N PHE A 106 8.43 -1.63 -0.48
CA PHE A 106 9.50 -1.45 -1.47
C PHE A 106 10.83 -1.09 -0.80
N GLY A 107 10.77 -0.48 0.38
CA GLY A 107 11.96 -0.09 1.14
C GLY A 107 12.48 1.31 0.83
N GLU A 108 11.71 2.12 0.10
CA GLU A 108 12.05 3.51 -0.23
C GLU A 108 10.97 4.47 0.28
N GLU A 109 11.40 5.63 0.73
CA GLU A 109 10.52 6.71 1.14
C GLU A 109 10.27 7.68 -0.04
N THR A 110 9.00 7.93 -0.33
CA THR A 110 8.57 8.91 -1.33
C THR A 110 7.87 10.07 -0.64
N VAL A 111 8.34 11.29 -0.82
CA VAL A 111 7.68 12.52 -0.35
C VAL A 111 6.44 12.78 -1.20
N LEU A 112 5.30 13.12 -0.56
CA LEU A 112 4.02 13.26 -1.28
C LEU A 112 4.03 14.37 -2.33
N ILE A 113 4.69 15.49 -2.07
CA ILE A 113 4.80 16.59 -3.05
C ILE A 113 5.61 16.16 -4.28
N ASP A 114 6.69 15.41 -4.10
CA ASP A 114 7.50 14.90 -5.20
C ASP A 114 6.75 13.87 -6.03
N LEU A 115 5.94 13.03 -5.37
CA LEU A 115 5.03 12.11 -6.04
C LEU A 115 4.06 12.84 -6.98
N ILE A 116 3.45 13.95 -6.52
CA ILE A 116 2.52 14.73 -7.34
C ILE A 116 3.24 15.35 -8.54
N HIS A 117 4.43 15.90 -8.34
CA HIS A 117 5.24 16.43 -9.44
C HIS A 117 5.54 15.35 -10.48
N LYS A 118 5.96 14.17 -10.04
CA LYS A 118 6.24 13.02 -10.92
C LYS A 118 5.00 12.55 -11.67
N LEU A 119 3.84 12.46 -10.99
CA LEU A 119 2.58 12.08 -11.64
C LEU A 119 2.16 13.12 -12.69
N ARG A 120 2.28 14.42 -12.39
CA ARG A 120 2.00 15.50 -13.32
C ARG A 120 2.87 15.42 -14.57
N GLU A 121 4.18 15.25 -14.41
CA GLU A 121 5.11 15.10 -15.52
C GLU A 121 4.79 13.87 -16.41
N LEU A 122 4.43 12.75 -15.79
CA LEU A 122 4.07 11.53 -16.53
C LEU A 122 2.76 11.69 -17.30
N LEU A 123 1.74 12.27 -16.67
CA LEU A 123 0.44 12.51 -17.30
C LEU A 123 0.51 13.57 -18.40
N ALA A 124 1.33 14.61 -18.22
CA ALA A 124 1.54 15.66 -19.23
C ALA A 124 2.16 15.15 -20.55
N LYS A 125 2.79 13.96 -20.55
CA LYS A 125 3.24 13.31 -21.79
C LYS A 125 2.08 12.85 -22.67
N HIS A 126 0.91 12.60 -22.09
CA HIS A 126 -0.31 12.17 -22.77
C HIS A 126 -1.29 13.31 -22.96
N ASP A 127 -1.34 14.24 -22.03
CA ASP A 127 -2.17 15.45 -22.11
C ASP A 127 -1.36 16.67 -21.58
N PRO A 128 -0.79 17.48 -22.50
CA PRO A 128 0.03 18.63 -22.15
C PRO A 128 -0.66 19.68 -21.27
N LYS A 129 -2.01 19.75 -21.29
CA LYS A 129 -2.78 20.70 -20.47
C LYS A 129 -2.67 20.42 -18.96
N ILE A 130 -2.25 19.21 -18.58
CA ILE A 130 -2.03 18.84 -17.16
C ILE A 130 -0.80 19.52 -16.56
N LYS A 131 0.06 20.06 -17.41
CA LYS A 131 1.29 20.72 -16.97
C LYS A 131 1.03 22.10 -16.34
N ASP A 132 0.00 22.79 -16.77
CA ASP A 132 -0.42 24.11 -16.32
C ASP A 132 -1.33 24.03 -15.08
#